data_feb847ee1845277ea0b5cd400b04717e
#
_entry.id   feb847ee1845277ea0b5cd400b04717e
#
_cell.length_a   1.000
_cell.length_b   1.000
_cell.length_c   1.000
_cell.angle_alpha   90.00
_cell.angle_beta   90.00
_cell.angle_gamma   90.00
#
_symmetry.space_group_name_H-M   'P 1'
#
loop_
_entity.id
_entity.type
_entity.pdbx_description
1 polymer ?
#
loop_
_entity_poly.entity_id
_entity_poly.type
_entity_poly.pdbx_seq_one_letter_code
_entity_poly.pdbx_strand_id
1 'polypeptide(L)'
;MKKQLLIILSLLSWGIFAQELSCKVTINTQRVNQTNQRVFATLQRSLQEFINRKAWTDLKTRENERIDCSFVFTVSSYENNMLTTDVQIQAFRPVYGSGYQTPLLNYQEKGVTFSYLENEPIYFNPSNFTSNLSSFIAYYALIIIGVDADTFSPDGGKPYFEKALAVVLNAQGSGDNAWLQNGSNNRWQMITDLLSNDFSAIHKVLYTYHRQGLDLMSQDTQKAKNGIGEALLMLNELNYSRINRFM
;
A
#
# COMPACT_ATOMS: atom_id res chain seq x y z
N MET A 1 -8.26 -41.70 -24.50
CA MET A 1 -9.12 -40.67 -23.92
C MET A 1 -8.78 -40.34 -22.45
N LYS A 2 -8.64 -41.28 -21.50
CA LYS A 2 -8.29 -40.96 -20.09
C LYS A 2 -6.93 -40.26 -19.89
N LYS A 3 -5.91 -40.62 -20.69
CA LYS A 3 -4.57 -39.95 -20.62
C LYS A 3 -4.57 -38.54 -21.17
N GLN A 4 -5.38 -38.23 -22.17
CA GLN A 4 -5.52 -36.86 -22.71
C GLN A 4 -6.30 -35.96 -21.75
N LEU A 5 -7.28 -36.50 -21.01
CA LEU A 5 -8.02 -35.76 -19.99
C LEU A 5 -7.13 -35.35 -18.80
N LEU A 6 -6.18 -36.21 -18.41
CA LEU A 6 -5.21 -35.95 -17.35
C LEU A 6 -4.21 -34.84 -17.72
N ILE A 7 -3.80 -34.77 -19.00
CA ILE A 7 -2.89 -33.72 -19.51
C ILE A 7 -3.62 -32.36 -19.56
N ILE A 8 -4.91 -32.33 -19.93
CA ILE A 8 -5.70 -31.11 -19.92
C ILE A 8 -5.95 -30.62 -18.50
N LEU A 9 -6.15 -31.50 -17.52
CA LEU A 9 -6.33 -31.14 -16.12
C LEU A 9 -5.05 -30.59 -15.48
N SER A 10 -3.85 -31.04 -15.92
CA SER A 10 -2.56 -30.55 -15.44
C SER A 10 -2.18 -29.17 -16.02
N LEU A 11 -2.77 -28.77 -17.15
CA LEU A 11 -2.55 -27.45 -17.78
C LEU A 11 -3.44 -26.35 -17.18
N LEU A 12 -4.51 -26.73 -16.45
CA LEU A 12 -5.42 -25.79 -15.78
C LEU A 12 -4.90 -25.28 -14.43
N SER A 13 -3.79 -25.80 -13.92
CA SER A 13 -3.19 -25.36 -12.65
C SER A 13 -2.20 -24.20 -12.75
N TRP A 14 -2.05 -23.57 -13.92
CA TRP A 14 -1.11 -22.47 -14.17
C TRP A 14 -1.77 -21.10 -14.17
N GLY A 15 -2.37 -20.69 -13.08
CA GLY A 15 -3.05 -19.39 -13.08
C GLY A 15 -3.41 -18.81 -11.73
N ILE A 16 -2.84 -19.33 -10.64
CA ILE A 16 -2.99 -18.64 -9.34
C ILE A 16 -1.86 -17.61 -9.26
N PHE A 17 -2.07 -16.45 -9.89
CA PHE A 17 -1.24 -15.29 -9.62
C PHE A 17 -1.49 -14.87 -8.18
N ALA A 18 -0.41 -14.81 -7.41
CA ALA A 18 -0.44 -14.35 -6.05
C ALA A 18 -0.85 -12.88 -6.02
N GLN A 19 -1.96 -12.61 -5.37
CA GLN A 19 -2.46 -11.28 -5.08
C GLN A 19 -2.04 -10.98 -3.65
N GLU A 20 -1.14 -10.01 -3.47
CA GLU A 20 -0.54 -9.72 -2.16
C GLU A 20 -1.49 -8.95 -1.26
N LEU A 21 -2.44 -8.19 -1.83
CA LEU A 21 -3.34 -7.32 -1.11
C LEU A 21 -4.76 -7.87 -1.05
N SER A 22 -5.39 -7.71 0.11
CA SER A 22 -6.83 -7.88 0.35
C SER A 22 -7.40 -6.50 0.67
N CYS A 23 -7.75 -5.74 -0.36
CA CYS A 23 -8.07 -4.33 -0.24
C CYS A 23 -9.57 -4.07 -0.31
N LYS A 24 -10.08 -3.25 0.63
CA LYS A 24 -11.39 -2.65 0.58
C LYS A 24 -11.30 -1.20 0.10
N VAL A 25 -12.01 -0.86 -0.97
CA VAL A 25 -12.13 0.51 -1.44
C VAL A 25 -13.49 1.08 -1.07
N THR A 26 -13.51 2.31 -0.57
CA THR A 26 -14.75 3.05 -0.26
C THR A 26 -14.66 4.44 -0.87
N ILE A 27 -15.72 4.88 -1.55
CA ILE A 27 -15.83 6.25 -2.06
C ILE A 27 -16.96 6.98 -1.30
N ASN A 28 -16.57 7.99 -0.54
CA ASN A 28 -17.48 8.84 0.20
C ASN A 28 -17.78 10.11 -0.62
N THR A 29 -19.06 10.28 -0.98
CA THR A 29 -19.54 11.39 -1.83
C THR A 29 -20.43 12.38 -1.09
N GLN A 30 -20.42 12.37 0.25
CA GLN A 30 -21.31 13.23 1.06
C GLN A 30 -21.07 14.73 0.84
N ARG A 31 -19.90 15.13 0.34
CA ARG A 31 -19.53 16.54 0.09
C ARG A 31 -19.84 17.02 -1.33
N VAL A 32 -20.31 16.16 -2.21
CA VAL A 32 -20.64 16.51 -3.60
C VAL A 32 -22.08 16.20 -3.95
N ASN A 33 -22.65 16.91 -4.93
CA ASN A 33 -24.00 16.67 -5.40
C ASN A 33 -24.16 15.24 -5.95
N GLN A 34 -25.20 14.53 -5.52
CA GLN A 34 -25.37 13.09 -5.71
C GLN A 34 -25.81 12.68 -7.14
N THR A 35 -25.74 13.57 -8.12
CA THR A 35 -26.22 13.31 -9.50
C THR A 35 -25.44 12.18 -10.21
N ASN A 36 -24.23 11.89 -9.77
CA ASN A 36 -23.30 10.96 -10.45
C ASN A 36 -23.00 9.67 -9.66
N GLN A 37 -23.94 9.19 -8.84
CA GLN A 37 -23.72 8.00 -7.98
C GLN A 37 -23.22 6.76 -8.73
N ARG A 38 -23.66 6.57 -9.98
CA ARG A 38 -23.26 5.44 -10.80
C ARG A 38 -21.76 5.47 -11.13
N VAL A 39 -21.23 6.65 -11.45
CA VAL A 39 -19.80 6.84 -11.75
C VAL A 39 -18.94 6.47 -10.54
N PHE A 40 -19.35 6.91 -9.34
CA PHE A 40 -18.62 6.62 -8.11
C PHE A 40 -18.69 5.14 -7.73
N ALA A 41 -19.84 4.49 -7.90
CA ALA A 41 -20.00 3.05 -7.66
C ALA A 41 -19.13 2.22 -8.64
N THR A 42 -19.07 2.65 -9.91
CA THR A 42 -18.23 1.99 -10.93
C THR A 42 -16.75 2.20 -10.62
N LEU A 43 -16.34 3.41 -10.26
CA LEU A 43 -14.97 3.72 -9.85
C LEU A 43 -14.54 2.87 -8.64
N GLN A 44 -15.40 2.79 -7.60
CA GLN A 44 -15.12 1.97 -6.42
C GLN A 44 -14.84 0.52 -6.78
N ARG A 45 -15.70 -0.07 -7.63
CA ARG A 45 -15.56 -1.46 -8.08
C ARG A 45 -14.28 -1.63 -8.90
N SER A 46 -14.04 -0.75 -9.87
CA SER A 46 -12.86 -0.82 -10.74
C SER A 46 -11.56 -0.70 -9.95
N LEU A 47 -11.49 0.21 -8.96
CA LEU A 47 -10.35 0.35 -8.07
C LEU A 47 -10.12 -0.90 -7.22
N GLN A 48 -11.18 -1.42 -6.59
CA GLN A 48 -11.08 -2.61 -5.76
C GLN A 48 -10.63 -3.83 -6.57
N GLU A 49 -11.16 -4.01 -7.78
CA GLU A 49 -10.74 -5.07 -8.69
C GLU A 49 -9.29 -4.87 -9.15
N PHE A 50 -8.90 -3.65 -9.52
CA PHE A 50 -7.54 -3.33 -9.94
C PHE A 50 -6.51 -3.65 -8.85
N ILE A 51 -6.76 -3.22 -7.61
CA ILE A 51 -5.84 -3.45 -6.48
C ILE A 51 -5.73 -4.95 -6.17
N ASN A 52 -6.87 -5.65 -6.10
CA ASN A 52 -6.94 -7.03 -5.62
C ASN A 52 -6.57 -8.07 -6.68
N ARG A 53 -6.64 -7.74 -7.98
CA ARG A 53 -6.32 -8.69 -9.06
C ARG A 53 -4.90 -8.53 -9.61
N LYS A 54 -4.27 -7.38 -9.36
CA LYS A 54 -2.91 -7.14 -9.84
C LYS A 54 -1.89 -7.87 -8.96
N ALA A 55 -0.96 -8.59 -9.58
CA ALA A 55 0.27 -9.01 -8.94
C ALA A 55 1.21 -7.80 -8.85
N TRP A 56 1.50 -7.34 -7.65
CA TRP A 56 2.37 -6.20 -7.37
C TRP A 56 3.84 -6.61 -7.30
N THR A 57 4.07 -7.89 -6.98
CA THR A 57 5.39 -8.50 -6.85
C THR A 57 5.43 -9.87 -7.54
N ASP A 58 6.60 -10.50 -7.53
CA ASP A 58 6.80 -11.86 -8.03
C ASP A 58 6.62 -12.91 -6.92
N LEU A 59 6.25 -12.50 -5.69
CA LEU A 59 6.02 -13.39 -4.57
C LEU A 59 4.75 -14.22 -4.79
N LYS A 60 4.80 -15.48 -4.39
CA LYS A 60 3.62 -16.36 -4.35
C LYS A 60 2.99 -16.28 -2.96
N THR A 61 2.01 -15.43 -2.80
CA THR A 61 1.28 -15.21 -1.55
C THR A 61 0.07 -16.13 -1.49
N ARG A 62 -0.18 -16.79 -0.37
CA ARG A 62 -1.40 -17.56 -0.13
C ARG A 62 -2.54 -16.61 0.24
N GLU A 63 -3.78 -17.07 0.12
CA GLU A 63 -4.96 -16.24 0.42
C GLU A 63 -4.98 -15.71 1.86
N ASN A 64 -4.53 -16.52 2.81
CA ASN A 64 -4.41 -16.15 4.23
C ASN A 64 -3.16 -15.33 4.58
N GLU A 65 -2.28 -15.10 3.62
CA GLU A 65 -1.06 -14.28 3.76
C GLU A 65 -1.23 -12.90 3.14
N ARG A 66 -2.40 -12.59 2.55
CA ARG A 66 -2.69 -11.29 1.98
C ARG A 66 -2.71 -10.21 3.05
N ILE A 67 -2.19 -9.04 2.70
CA ILE A 67 -2.17 -7.88 3.56
C ILE A 67 -3.54 -7.20 3.51
N ASP A 68 -4.24 -7.15 4.64
CA ASP A 68 -5.51 -6.43 4.73
C ASP A 68 -5.26 -4.93 4.66
N CYS A 69 -5.91 -4.27 3.72
CA CYS A 69 -5.79 -2.82 3.57
C CYS A 69 -7.10 -2.15 3.13
N SER A 70 -7.16 -0.84 3.29
CA SER A 70 -8.30 -0.05 2.84
C SER A 70 -7.86 1.28 2.26
N PHE A 71 -8.60 1.73 1.22
CA PHE A 71 -8.53 3.06 0.65
C PHE A 71 -9.91 3.71 0.75
N VAL A 72 -9.99 4.81 1.48
CA VAL A 72 -11.22 5.59 1.62
C VAL A 72 -11.02 6.93 0.93
N PHE A 73 -11.69 7.10 -0.22
CA PHE A 73 -11.67 8.34 -1.00
C PHE A 73 -12.85 9.22 -0.56
N THR A 74 -12.59 10.39 0.00
CA THR A 74 -13.58 11.39 0.30
C THR A 74 -13.57 12.42 -0.83
N VAL A 75 -14.58 12.38 -1.69
CA VAL A 75 -14.68 13.27 -2.86
C VAL A 75 -15.06 14.67 -2.40
N SER A 76 -14.24 15.66 -2.75
CA SER A 76 -14.49 17.09 -2.50
C SER A 76 -15.04 17.82 -3.73
N SER A 77 -14.65 17.40 -4.96
CA SER A 77 -15.23 17.90 -6.20
C SER A 77 -15.22 16.83 -7.30
N TYR A 78 -16.16 16.95 -8.23
CA TYR A 78 -16.21 16.16 -9.47
C TYR A 78 -16.75 17.05 -10.58
N GLU A 79 -15.85 17.48 -11.48
CA GLU A 79 -16.16 18.37 -12.59
C GLU A 79 -15.36 17.94 -13.84
N ASN A 80 -16.03 17.89 -14.97
CA ASN A 80 -15.40 17.51 -16.25
C ASN A 80 -14.57 16.21 -16.18
N ASN A 81 -15.10 15.18 -15.50
CA ASN A 81 -14.44 13.89 -15.26
C ASN A 81 -13.19 13.98 -14.37
N MET A 82 -12.88 15.15 -13.81
CA MET A 82 -11.79 15.34 -12.85
C MET A 82 -12.35 15.22 -11.43
N LEU A 83 -11.74 14.35 -10.62
CA LEU A 83 -12.02 14.22 -9.20
C LEU A 83 -10.93 14.89 -8.38
N THR A 84 -11.34 15.55 -7.30
CA THR A 84 -10.46 15.93 -6.19
C THR A 84 -10.91 15.20 -4.95
N THR A 85 -9.97 14.51 -4.27
CA THR A 85 -10.30 13.63 -3.14
C THR A 85 -9.28 13.77 -2.01
N ASP A 86 -9.73 13.59 -0.77
CA ASP A 86 -8.85 13.23 0.34
C ASP A 86 -8.88 11.72 0.47
N VAL A 87 -7.70 11.08 0.56
CA VAL A 87 -7.61 9.62 0.61
C VAL A 87 -6.99 9.17 1.93
N GLN A 88 -7.73 8.35 2.69
CA GLN A 88 -7.21 7.63 3.85
C GLN A 88 -6.75 6.25 3.41
N ILE A 89 -5.49 5.92 3.71
CA ILE A 89 -4.87 4.64 3.40
C ILE A 89 -4.54 3.95 4.72
N GLN A 90 -5.02 2.72 4.89
CA GLN A 90 -4.75 1.92 6.07
C GLN A 90 -4.33 0.50 5.66
N ALA A 91 -3.39 -0.08 6.39
CA ALA A 91 -2.97 -1.47 6.23
C ALA A 91 -2.75 -2.11 7.60
N PHE A 92 -3.04 -3.40 7.68
CA PHE A 92 -2.98 -4.18 8.91
C PHE A 92 -2.33 -5.53 8.65
N ARG A 93 -1.68 -6.08 9.67
CA ARG A 93 -1.21 -7.48 9.65
C ARG A 93 -1.72 -8.24 10.87
N PRO A 94 -1.98 -9.55 10.74
CA PRO A 94 -2.27 -10.39 11.90
C PRO A 94 -1.02 -10.53 12.78
N VAL A 95 -1.24 -10.56 14.10
CA VAL A 95 -0.20 -10.89 15.06
C VAL A 95 -0.17 -12.41 15.26
N TYR A 96 1.01 -13.01 15.13
CA TYR A 96 1.15 -14.47 15.18
C TYR A 96 0.65 -15.05 16.50
N GLY A 97 -0.11 -16.14 16.42
CA GLY A 97 -0.65 -16.83 17.59
C GLY A 97 -1.72 -16.05 18.36
N SER A 98 -2.35 -15.06 17.73
CA SER A 98 -3.41 -14.24 18.33
C SER A 98 -4.60 -14.06 17.39
N GLY A 99 -5.72 -13.54 17.92
CA GLY A 99 -6.90 -13.19 17.13
C GLY A 99 -6.99 -11.71 16.75
N TYR A 100 -5.94 -10.91 16.94
CA TYR A 100 -5.97 -9.48 16.63
C TYR A 100 -4.99 -9.07 15.53
N GLN A 101 -5.22 -7.90 14.96
CA GLN A 101 -4.36 -7.29 13.94
C GLN A 101 -3.69 -6.04 14.51
N THR A 102 -2.51 -5.72 13.99
CA THR A 102 -1.78 -4.48 14.29
C THR A 102 -1.68 -3.61 13.05
N PRO A 103 -1.79 -2.27 13.19
CA PRO A 103 -1.64 -1.37 12.06
C PRO A 103 -0.20 -1.37 11.54
N LEU A 104 -0.06 -1.44 10.21
CA LEU A 104 1.19 -1.26 9.47
C LEU A 104 1.34 0.17 8.96
N LEU A 105 0.25 0.71 8.43
CA LEU A 105 0.18 2.03 7.83
C LEU A 105 -1.16 2.66 8.16
N ASN A 106 -1.13 3.94 8.53
CA ASN A 106 -2.32 4.76 8.69
C ASN A 106 -1.97 6.18 8.20
N TYR A 107 -2.23 6.45 6.92
CA TYR A 107 -1.81 7.67 6.27
C TYR A 107 -2.96 8.36 5.56
N GLN A 108 -3.01 9.70 5.61
CA GLN A 108 -3.98 10.50 4.89
C GLN A 108 -3.26 11.43 3.91
N GLU A 109 -3.63 11.34 2.63
CA GLU A 109 -3.23 12.29 1.62
C GLU A 109 -4.40 13.15 1.19
N LYS A 110 -4.23 14.48 1.18
CA LYS A 110 -5.26 15.46 0.86
C LYS A 110 -5.10 16.01 -0.55
N GLY A 111 -6.22 16.33 -1.18
CA GLY A 111 -6.22 17.01 -2.46
C GLY A 111 -5.71 16.17 -3.63
N VAL A 112 -5.83 14.85 -3.57
CA VAL A 112 -5.45 13.94 -4.67
C VAL A 112 -6.38 14.17 -5.85
N THR A 113 -5.83 14.57 -6.99
CA THR A 113 -6.59 14.85 -8.22
C THR A 113 -6.31 13.80 -9.28
N PHE A 114 -7.35 13.35 -9.96
CA PHE A 114 -7.23 12.42 -11.09
C PHE A 114 -8.46 12.48 -11.99
N SER A 115 -8.28 12.14 -13.25
CA SER A 115 -9.39 11.98 -14.19
C SER A 115 -9.91 10.54 -14.13
N TYR A 116 -11.24 10.38 -14.28
CA TYR A 116 -11.90 9.10 -14.42
C TYR A 116 -13.10 9.19 -15.35
N LEU A 117 -13.12 8.35 -16.35
CA LEU A 117 -14.27 8.13 -17.24
C LEU A 117 -14.96 6.82 -16.84
N GLU A 118 -16.30 6.83 -16.77
CA GLU A 118 -17.07 5.64 -16.43
C GLU A 118 -16.76 4.48 -17.36
N ASN A 119 -16.46 3.31 -16.80
CA ASN A 119 -16.03 2.08 -17.48
C ASN A 119 -14.65 2.13 -18.17
N GLU A 120 -13.86 3.17 -17.97
CA GLU A 120 -12.47 3.17 -18.42
C GLU A 120 -11.66 2.16 -17.58
N PRO A 121 -10.91 1.23 -18.24
CA PRO A 121 -10.08 0.28 -17.49
C PRO A 121 -8.90 1.00 -16.84
N ILE A 122 -8.66 0.71 -15.55
CA ILE A 122 -7.50 1.22 -14.83
C ILE A 122 -6.31 0.33 -15.21
N TYR A 123 -5.29 0.95 -15.81
CA TYR A 123 -4.07 0.27 -16.25
C TYR A 123 -2.84 0.91 -15.62
N PHE A 124 -1.89 0.10 -15.20
CA PHE A 124 -0.60 0.53 -14.66
C PHE A 124 0.54 -0.17 -15.38
N ASN A 125 1.50 0.63 -15.88
CA ASN A 125 2.76 0.16 -16.43
C ASN A 125 3.91 0.58 -15.51
N PRO A 126 4.73 -0.36 -14.98
CA PRO A 126 5.83 -0.01 -14.08
C PRO A 126 6.94 0.81 -14.73
N SER A 127 7.04 0.79 -16.07
CA SER A 127 8.09 1.50 -16.82
C SER A 127 7.67 2.88 -17.32
N ASN A 128 6.37 3.21 -17.33
CA ASN A 128 5.88 4.47 -17.88
C ASN A 128 4.67 4.99 -17.09
N PHE A 129 4.57 6.31 -16.98
CA PHE A 129 3.37 6.95 -16.45
C PHE A 129 2.16 6.67 -17.37
N THR A 130 1.06 6.23 -16.76
CA THR A 130 -0.22 5.98 -17.47
C THR A 130 -1.32 6.93 -17.04
N SER A 131 -1.55 7.06 -15.74
CA SER A 131 -2.48 8.03 -15.16
C SER A 131 -2.10 8.34 -13.72
N ASN A 132 -2.58 9.48 -13.20
CA ASN A 132 -2.34 9.84 -11.81
C ASN A 132 -2.98 8.84 -10.84
N LEU A 133 -4.21 8.37 -11.16
CA LEU A 133 -4.92 7.40 -10.35
C LEU A 133 -4.18 6.06 -10.24
N SER A 134 -3.76 5.48 -11.37
CA SER A 134 -3.07 4.19 -11.37
C SER A 134 -1.69 4.26 -10.71
N SER A 135 -0.96 5.38 -10.91
CA SER A 135 0.33 5.64 -10.25
C SER A 135 0.16 5.83 -8.75
N PHE A 136 -0.87 6.57 -8.32
CA PHE A 136 -1.21 6.74 -6.90
C PHE A 136 -1.46 5.38 -6.22
N ILE A 137 -2.30 4.55 -6.79
CA ILE A 137 -2.59 3.21 -6.26
C ILE A 137 -1.33 2.34 -6.24
N ALA A 138 -0.55 2.32 -7.33
CA ALA A 138 0.66 1.52 -7.41
C ALA A 138 1.70 1.94 -6.37
N TYR A 139 1.87 3.24 -6.16
CA TYR A 139 2.76 3.79 -5.16
C TYR A 139 2.40 3.29 -3.76
N TYR A 140 1.14 3.47 -3.33
CA TYR A 140 0.73 3.03 -1.99
C TYR A 140 0.64 1.52 -1.83
N ALA A 141 0.30 0.77 -2.88
CA ALA A 141 0.38 -0.69 -2.86
C ALA A 141 1.82 -1.17 -2.55
N LEU A 142 2.82 -0.56 -3.20
CA LEU A 142 4.23 -0.89 -2.97
C LEU A 142 4.73 -0.42 -1.60
N ILE A 143 4.26 0.73 -1.09
CA ILE A 143 4.54 1.18 0.28
C ILE A 143 3.98 0.18 1.30
N ILE A 144 2.73 -0.26 1.17
CA ILE A 144 2.09 -1.23 2.07
C ILE A 144 2.89 -2.54 2.08
N ILE A 145 3.22 -3.08 0.92
CA ILE A 145 3.99 -4.33 0.80
C ILE A 145 5.40 -4.15 1.39
N GLY A 146 6.03 -3.00 1.17
CA GLY A 146 7.35 -2.70 1.72
C GLY A 146 7.35 -2.63 3.25
N VAL A 147 6.38 -1.92 3.83
CA VAL A 147 6.24 -1.83 5.29
C VAL A 147 5.92 -3.20 5.90
N ASP A 148 5.07 -4.01 5.27
CA ASP A 148 4.82 -5.39 5.72
C ASP A 148 6.09 -6.22 5.68
N ALA A 149 6.86 -6.17 4.61
CA ALA A 149 8.12 -6.90 4.46
C ALA A 149 9.16 -6.51 5.53
N ASP A 150 9.22 -5.24 5.91
CA ASP A 150 10.08 -4.76 7.00
C ASP A 150 9.72 -5.38 8.35
N THR A 151 8.46 -5.78 8.56
CA THR A 151 8.07 -6.46 9.81
C THR A 151 8.60 -7.89 9.92
N PHE A 152 9.03 -8.49 8.82
CA PHE A 152 9.57 -9.87 8.78
C PHE A 152 11.10 -9.92 8.71
N SER A 153 11.72 -8.89 8.15
CA SER A 153 13.19 -8.80 8.00
C SER A 153 13.64 -7.35 8.02
N PRO A 154 14.71 -6.98 8.73
CA PRO A 154 15.29 -5.66 8.63
C PRO A 154 15.61 -5.34 7.16
N ASP A 155 15.21 -4.15 6.70
CA ASP A 155 15.35 -3.72 5.29
C ASP A 155 14.65 -4.62 4.26
N GLY A 156 13.71 -5.48 4.70
CA GLY A 156 12.91 -6.35 3.80
C GLY A 156 12.06 -5.58 2.82
N GLY A 157 11.64 -4.37 3.19
CA GLY A 157 10.84 -3.46 2.38
C GLY A 157 11.60 -2.77 1.25
N LYS A 158 12.94 -2.68 1.34
CA LYS A 158 13.76 -1.89 0.41
C LYS A 158 13.49 -2.15 -1.08
N PRO A 159 13.38 -3.40 -1.58
CA PRO A 159 13.11 -3.65 -2.99
C PRO A 159 11.75 -3.08 -3.47
N TYR A 160 10.77 -3.00 -2.58
CA TYR A 160 9.44 -2.46 -2.87
C TYR A 160 9.44 -0.93 -2.83
N PHE A 161 10.18 -0.34 -1.90
CA PHE A 161 10.40 1.10 -1.85
C PHE A 161 11.16 1.60 -3.08
N GLU A 162 12.14 0.86 -3.59
CA GLU A 162 12.81 1.17 -4.86
C GLU A 162 11.85 1.14 -6.05
N LYS A 163 10.92 0.17 -6.10
CA LYS A 163 9.84 0.14 -7.10
C LYS A 163 8.88 1.32 -6.93
N ALA A 164 8.53 1.71 -5.70
CA ALA A 164 7.71 2.89 -5.43
C ALA A 164 8.40 4.19 -5.87
N LEU A 165 9.72 4.31 -5.67
CA LEU A 165 10.51 5.42 -6.19
C LEU A 165 10.46 5.48 -7.72
N ALA A 166 10.55 4.35 -8.41
CA ALA A 166 10.41 4.32 -9.86
C ALA A 166 9.03 4.82 -10.34
N VAL A 167 7.95 4.52 -9.60
CA VAL A 167 6.61 5.09 -9.89
C VAL A 167 6.65 6.62 -9.77
N VAL A 168 7.25 7.15 -8.70
CA VAL A 168 7.37 8.61 -8.50
C VAL A 168 8.17 9.25 -9.63
N LEU A 169 9.31 8.67 -10.02
CA LEU A 169 10.15 9.18 -11.11
C LEU A 169 9.39 9.23 -12.44
N ASN A 170 8.65 8.18 -12.77
CA ASN A 170 7.84 8.13 -13.99
C ASN A 170 6.71 9.17 -13.98
N ALA A 171 6.17 9.52 -12.81
CA ALA A 171 5.04 10.44 -12.66
C ALA A 171 5.44 11.92 -12.56
N GLN A 172 6.72 12.27 -12.52
CA GLN A 172 7.17 13.66 -12.40
C GLN A 172 6.67 14.59 -13.52
N GLY A 173 6.49 14.06 -14.71
CA GLY A 173 5.94 14.80 -15.86
C GLY A 173 4.42 14.95 -15.88
N SER A 174 3.70 14.44 -14.88
CA SER A 174 2.22 14.41 -14.85
C SER A 174 1.56 15.76 -14.59
N GLY A 175 2.31 16.74 -14.07
CA GLY A 175 1.77 18.02 -13.60
C GLY A 175 1.23 18.02 -12.16
N ASP A 176 1.23 16.87 -11.47
CA ASP A 176 0.86 16.77 -10.05
C ASP A 176 2.09 17.01 -9.16
N ASN A 177 2.04 18.08 -8.35
CA ASN A 177 3.12 18.49 -7.46
C ASN A 177 3.47 17.44 -6.38
N ALA A 178 2.57 16.50 -6.10
CA ALA A 178 2.82 15.43 -5.13
C ALA A 178 3.92 14.46 -5.57
N TRP A 179 4.28 14.43 -6.86
CA TRP A 179 5.38 13.64 -7.40
C TRP A 179 6.71 14.40 -7.49
N LEU A 180 6.70 15.73 -7.31
CA LEU A 180 7.87 16.58 -7.57
C LEU A 180 8.81 16.65 -6.35
N GLN A 181 10.10 16.81 -6.64
CA GLN A 181 11.14 16.96 -5.62
C GLN A 181 10.99 18.21 -4.75
N ASN A 182 10.38 19.25 -5.30
CA ASN A 182 10.28 20.57 -4.66
C ASN A 182 9.11 20.69 -3.66
N GLY A 183 8.30 19.67 -3.50
CA GLY A 183 7.18 19.65 -2.57
C GLY A 183 7.61 19.28 -1.16
N SER A 184 6.96 19.85 -0.16
CA SER A 184 7.05 19.38 1.23
C SER A 184 5.92 18.40 1.54
N ASN A 185 6.20 17.36 2.33
CA ASN A 185 5.21 16.35 2.74
C ASN A 185 4.47 15.68 1.57
N ASN A 186 5.20 15.33 0.53
CA ASN A 186 4.66 14.69 -0.67
C ASN A 186 5.20 13.27 -0.86
N ARG A 187 4.74 12.58 -1.90
CA ARG A 187 5.14 11.19 -2.21
C ARG A 187 6.63 11.05 -2.49
N TRP A 188 7.24 12.03 -3.20
CA TRP A 188 8.69 12.06 -3.40
C TRP A 188 9.43 12.02 -2.07
N GLN A 189 9.08 12.92 -1.16
CA GLN A 189 9.80 13.03 0.11
C GLN A 189 9.59 11.80 0.99
N MET A 190 8.35 11.26 1.04
CA MET A 190 8.06 10.03 1.79
C MET A 190 8.96 8.88 1.33
N ILE A 191 9.06 8.64 0.01
CA ILE A 191 9.84 7.51 -0.48
C ILE A 191 11.35 7.74 -0.37
N THR A 192 11.83 8.96 -0.56
CA THR A 192 13.25 9.26 -0.38
C THR A 192 13.67 9.18 1.09
N ASP A 193 12.80 9.55 2.01
CA ASP A 193 13.01 9.34 3.44
C ASP A 193 13.10 7.84 3.76
N LEU A 194 12.15 7.02 3.30
CA LEU A 194 12.15 5.55 3.51
C LEU A 194 13.40 4.86 2.94
N LEU A 195 14.01 5.40 1.89
CA LEU A 195 15.22 4.84 1.29
C LEU A 195 16.52 5.47 1.85
N SER A 196 16.42 6.50 2.69
CA SER A 196 17.60 7.20 3.22
C SER A 196 18.21 6.47 4.42
N ASN A 197 19.52 6.58 4.58
CA ASN A 197 20.23 6.07 5.74
C ASN A 197 19.77 6.71 7.05
N ASP A 198 19.30 7.97 7.00
CA ASP A 198 18.79 8.71 8.17
C ASP A 198 17.54 8.05 8.78
N PHE A 199 16.80 7.29 7.98
CA PHE A 199 15.60 6.55 8.39
C PHE A 199 15.80 5.05 8.55
N SER A 200 17.01 4.55 8.36
CA SER A 200 17.28 3.09 8.46
C SER A 200 16.84 2.48 9.80
N ALA A 201 16.81 3.27 10.87
CA ALA A 201 16.33 2.81 12.18
C ALA A 201 14.84 2.41 12.15
N ILE A 202 13.98 3.02 11.29
CA ILE A 202 12.55 2.68 11.24
C ILE A 202 12.32 1.24 10.76
N HIS A 203 13.13 0.74 9.83
CA HIS A 203 13.05 -0.63 9.33
C HIS A 203 13.37 -1.63 10.44
N LYS A 204 14.37 -1.32 11.28
CA LYS A 204 14.72 -2.14 12.46
C LYS A 204 13.63 -2.07 13.50
N VAL A 205 13.05 -0.89 13.75
CA VAL A 205 11.92 -0.70 14.68
C VAL A 205 10.74 -1.57 14.25
N LEU A 206 10.32 -1.53 12.99
CA LEU A 206 9.23 -2.34 12.46
C LEU A 206 9.48 -3.84 12.68
N TYR A 207 10.66 -4.31 12.34
CA TYR A 207 11.05 -5.71 12.57
C TYR A 207 11.04 -6.09 14.05
N THR A 208 11.71 -5.30 14.89
CA THR A 208 11.85 -5.60 16.32
C THR A 208 10.49 -5.55 17.02
N TYR A 209 9.68 -4.52 16.75
CA TYR A 209 8.35 -4.37 17.33
C TYR A 209 7.41 -5.51 16.96
N HIS A 210 7.34 -5.86 15.66
CA HIS A 210 6.42 -6.88 15.19
C HIS A 210 6.97 -8.29 15.40
N ARG A 211 8.15 -8.60 14.85
CA ARG A 211 8.66 -9.97 14.80
C ARG A 211 9.24 -10.44 16.13
N GLN A 212 10.02 -9.56 16.81
CA GLN A 212 10.65 -9.87 18.10
C GLN A 212 9.80 -9.46 19.30
N GLY A 213 8.80 -8.62 19.08
CA GLY A 213 7.83 -8.19 20.08
C GLY A 213 6.49 -8.91 19.95
N LEU A 214 5.58 -8.36 19.18
CA LEU A 214 4.17 -8.80 19.13
C LEU A 214 4.00 -10.28 18.76
N ASP A 215 4.74 -10.79 17.78
CA ASP A 215 4.64 -12.18 17.31
C ASP A 215 5.14 -13.20 18.35
N LEU A 216 5.93 -12.80 19.33
CA LEU A 216 6.37 -13.66 20.43
C LEU A 216 5.45 -13.64 21.64
N MET A 217 4.46 -12.75 21.67
CA MET A 217 3.62 -12.52 22.87
C MET A 217 2.91 -13.79 23.34
N SER A 218 2.49 -14.67 22.44
CA SER A 218 1.82 -15.94 22.73
C SER A 218 2.77 -17.05 23.21
N GLN A 219 4.09 -16.92 22.93
CA GLN A 219 5.08 -17.96 23.22
C GLN A 219 5.95 -17.60 24.42
N ASP A 220 6.44 -16.36 24.48
CA ASP A 220 7.32 -15.84 25.54
C ASP A 220 6.99 -14.36 25.78
N THR A 221 6.04 -14.12 26.69
CA THR A 221 5.55 -12.77 27.02
C THR A 221 6.67 -11.85 27.52
N GLN A 222 7.65 -12.38 28.28
CA GLN A 222 8.73 -11.55 28.83
C GLN A 222 9.67 -11.10 27.72
N LYS A 223 10.08 -12.01 26.85
CA LYS A 223 10.92 -11.71 25.70
C LYS A 223 10.21 -10.75 24.74
N ALA A 224 8.92 -10.96 24.51
CA ALA A 224 8.09 -10.08 23.67
C ALA A 224 8.04 -8.64 24.20
N LYS A 225 7.79 -8.46 25.51
CA LYS A 225 7.79 -7.13 26.15
C LYS A 225 9.15 -6.44 26.07
N ASN A 226 10.23 -7.20 26.22
CA ASN A 226 11.59 -6.66 26.06
C ASN A 226 11.82 -6.17 24.63
N GLY A 227 11.43 -6.96 23.61
CA GLY A 227 11.52 -6.57 22.20
C GLY A 227 10.70 -5.33 21.86
N ILE A 228 9.47 -5.21 22.40
CA ILE A 228 8.65 -3.99 22.23
C ILE A 228 9.35 -2.79 22.87
N GLY A 229 9.88 -2.95 24.11
CA GLY A 229 10.60 -1.88 24.78
C GLY A 229 11.84 -1.43 24.03
N GLU A 230 12.62 -2.37 23.48
CA GLU A 230 13.78 -2.10 22.63
C GLU A 230 13.40 -1.33 21.36
N ALA A 231 12.36 -1.77 20.66
CA ALA A 231 11.86 -1.08 19.47
C ALA A 231 11.45 0.37 19.76
N LEU A 232 10.77 0.61 20.89
CA LEU A 232 10.38 1.97 21.31
C LEU A 232 11.59 2.84 21.65
N LEU A 233 12.64 2.26 22.25
CA LEU A 233 13.89 3.00 22.54
C LEU A 233 14.63 3.38 21.25
N MET A 234 14.62 2.52 20.22
CA MET A 234 15.22 2.83 18.91
C MET A 234 14.55 4.04 18.22
N LEU A 235 13.28 4.32 18.51
CA LEU A 235 12.61 5.52 17.98
C LEU A 235 13.25 6.82 18.44
N ASN A 236 13.94 6.84 19.59
CA ASN A 236 14.65 8.03 20.08
C ASN A 236 15.86 8.41 19.21
N GLU A 237 16.37 7.46 18.41
CA GLU A 237 17.48 7.71 17.47
C GLU A 237 17.00 8.43 16.20
N LEU A 238 15.69 8.42 15.94
CA LEU A 238 15.10 9.05 14.77
C LEU A 238 14.88 10.55 15.00
N ASN A 239 15.13 11.33 13.97
CA ASN A 239 14.87 12.77 14.02
C ASN A 239 13.35 13.04 14.02
N TYR A 240 12.81 13.49 15.16
CA TYR A 240 11.37 13.73 15.38
C TYR A 240 10.72 14.63 14.32
N SER A 241 11.44 15.60 13.76
CA SER A 241 10.88 16.49 12.73
C SER A 241 10.51 15.78 11.44
N ARG A 242 11.07 14.59 11.20
CA ARG A 242 10.81 13.77 10.02
C ARG A 242 9.84 12.62 10.30
N ILE A 243 9.79 12.10 11.54
CA ILE A 243 8.89 11.00 11.95
C ILE A 243 7.41 11.38 11.83
N ASN A 244 7.05 12.63 12.15
CA ASN A 244 5.67 13.13 12.10
C ASN A 244 4.97 12.95 10.74
N ARG A 245 5.69 12.50 9.70
CA ARG A 245 5.10 12.19 8.39
C ARG A 245 4.60 10.76 8.29
N PHE A 246 5.10 9.86 9.14
CA PHE A 246 4.75 8.44 9.14
C PHE A 246 3.80 8.05 10.28
N MET A 247 3.62 8.94 11.27
CA MET A 247 2.66 8.81 12.36
C MET A 247 1.42 9.67 12.11
#